data_d6c8f344d7d0b2ca8794a2c3f7dd6957
#
_entry.id   d6c8f344d7d0b2ca8794a2c3f7dd6957
#
_cell.length_a   1.000
_cell.length_b   1.000
_cell.length_c   1.000
_cell.angle_alpha   90.00
_cell.angle_beta   90.00
_cell.angle_gamma   90.00
#
_symmetry.space_group_name_H-M   'P 1'
#
loop_
_entity.id
_entity.type
_entity.pdbx_description
1 polymer ?
#
loop_
_entity_poly.entity_id
_entity_poly.type
_entity_poly.pdbx_seq_one_letter_code
_entity_poly.pdbx_strand_id
1 'polypeptide(L)'
;MKRWFSLSLALLMLFCFSAAYAQSEQFSWPAYESIVNMPASAITSIQFSFSTEGGVQEATITDAKTIEGVCVLIQVLSITGESDMGVLDDGLTVAVNTADGTQTLNFEGSIAVLSDGTRYEVENLNLLKGYLQTLMEKQGGTALTASASESASTVEYDTYEQPDGYFTMQIPKGWAVQTGGDFISYIIDVYDPAQPQREIYIQLCGTGFQSAEGAALAQNYNASGETLFVMPEATTQSYFEGWYQGLGGSFQLLETLGGEADNALLYGKATLPNGTQTEGVYSAVVSSLEYNYGINLSMTMGQNVRVLTAAPGELDAWLPTLSACADSIQFSELFQNKRAENWSQVLGTSASLSASWNAMTDQMMALWEARIRQ
;
A
#
# COMPACT_ATOMS: atom_id res chain seq x y z
N MET A 1 -35.77 -8.13 -8.76
CA MET A 1 -35.05 -9.30 -8.20
C MET A 1 -33.54 -9.26 -8.40
N LYS A 2 -32.98 -8.61 -9.44
CA LYS A 2 -31.51 -8.57 -9.71
C LYS A 2 -30.66 -7.76 -8.72
N ARG A 3 -31.24 -6.80 -7.97
CA ARG A 3 -30.49 -5.98 -6.98
C ARG A 3 -30.29 -6.65 -5.60
N TRP A 4 -30.96 -7.76 -5.33
CA TRP A 4 -30.88 -8.44 -4.03
C TRP A 4 -29.76 -9.48 -3.96
N PHE A 5 -29.26 -9.97 -5.10
CA PHE A 5 -28.24 -11.01 -5.13
C PHE A 5 -26.82 -10.46 -4.97
N SER A 6 -26.51 -9.29 -5.54
CA SER A 6 -25.22 -8.64 -5.27
C SER A 6 -25.09 -8.18 -3.81
N LEU A 7 -26.24 -7.77 -3.21
CA LEU A 7 -26.30 -7.51 -1.77
C LEU A 7 -26.08 -8.77 -0.94
N SER A 8 -26.53 -9.94 -1.43
CA SER A 8 -26.40 -11.22 -0.71
C SER A 8 -24.97 -11.75 -0.73
N LEU A 9 -24.22 -11.57 -1.82
CA LEU A 9 -22.81 -11.98 -1.87
C LEU A 9 -21.93 -11.03 -1.05
N ALA A 10 -22.19 -9.71 -1.13
CA ALA A 10 -21.55 -8.72 -0.26
C ALA A 10 -21.96 -8.94 1.22
N LEU A 11 -23.21 -9.29 1.49
CA LEU A 11 -23.68 -9.62 2.85
C LEU A 11 -23.13 -10.97 3.34
N LEU A 12 -22.91 -11.92 2.43
CA LEU A 12 -22.28 -13.21 2.76
C LEU A 12 -20.80 -13.02 3.07
N MET A 13 -20.10 -12.14 2.34
CA MET A 13 -18.74 -11.71 2.68
C MET A 13 -18.69 -11.03 4.06
N LEU A 14 -19.67 -10.23 4.41
CA LEU A 14 -19.78 -9.51 5.69
C LEU A 14 -19.86 -10.45 6.91
N PHE A 15 -20.58 -11.57 6.82
CA PHE A 15 -20.77 -12.48 7.96
C PHE A 15 -19.55 -13.33 8.28
N CYS A 16 -18.64 -13.54 7.32
CA CYS A 16 -17.47 -14.38 7.55
C CYS A 16 -16.31 -13.63 8.23
N PHE A 17 -16.20 -12.32 8.02
CA PHE A 17 -15.19 -11.51 8.68
C PHE A 17 -15.44 -11.33 10.18
N SER A 18 -16.71 -11.31 10.62
CA SER A 18 -17.04 -11.18 12.04
C SER A 18 -16.75 -12.42 12.88
N ALA A 19 -16.63 -13.61 12.28
CA ALA A 19 -16.40 -14.85 13.01
C ALA A 19 -14.90 -15.16 13.20
N ALA A 20 -14.02 -14.73 12.31
CA ALA A 20 -12.58 -14.94 12.43
C ALA A 20 -11.91 -13.98 13.44
N TYR A 21 -12.50 -12.81 13.69
CA TYR A 21 -11.99 -11.83 14.67
C TYR A 21 -12.42 -12.08 16.12
N ALA A 22 -13.25 -13.08 16.40
CA ALA A 22 -13.80 -13.32 17.74
C ALA A 22 -12.85 -14.04 18.72
N GLN A 23 -11.61 -14.31 18.36
CA GLN A 23 -10.60 -14.92 19.23
C GLN A 23 -9.20 -14.26 19.15
N SER A 24 -9.11 -12.96 18.86
CA SER A 24 -7.84 -12.28 19.15
C SER A 24 -7.71 -12.13 20.67
N GLU A 25 -6.75 -12.81 21.26
CA GLU A 25 -6.27 -12.46 22.59
C GLU A 25 -6.01 -10.96 22.60
N GLN A 26 -6.57 -10.25 23.58
CA GLN A 26 -6.50 -8.80 23.63
C GLN A 26 -5.10 -8.40 24.11
N PHE A 27 -4.14 -8.33 23.18
CA PHE A 27 -2.80 -7.86 23.46
C PHE A 27 -2.85 -6.38 23.86
N SER A 28 -2.15 -6.00 24.90
CA SER A 28 -2.09 -4.61 25.36
C SER A 28 -0.70 -4.05 25.13
N TRP A 29 -0.61 -3.02 24.30
CA TRP A 29 0.61 -2.25 24.07
C TRP A 29 0.33 -0.75 24.28
N PRO A 30 0.38 -0.24 25.52
CA PRO A 30 -0.09 1.09 25.86
C PRO A 30 0.55 2.23 25.05
N ALA A 31 1.86 2.14 24.76
CA ALA A 31 2.56 3.15 23.97
C ALA A 31 2.03 3.17 22.52
N TYR A 32 1.84 2.01 21.90
CA TYR A 32 1.26 1.87 20.58
C TYR A 32 -0.17 2.40 20.52
N GLU A 33 -1.03 1.97 21.45
CA GLU A 33 -2.42 2.41 21.55
C GLU A 33 -2.52 3.94 21.72
N SER A 34 -1.62 4.52 22.53
CA SER A 34 -1.55 5.97 22.70
C SER A 34 -1.21 6.69 21.40
N ILE A 35 -0.23 6.19 20.62
CA ILE A 35 0.20 6.80 19.36
C ILE A 35 -0.90 6.66 18.29
N VAL A 36 -1.49 5.47 18.15
CA VAL A 36 -2.52 5.18 17.12
C VAL A 36 -3.77 6.03 17.31
N ASN A 37 -4.13 6.33 18.57
CA ASN A 37 -5.30 7.16 18.89
C ASN A 37 -5.00 8.66 18.93
N MET A 38 -3.74 9.07 18.69
CA MET A 38 -3.32 10.47 18.74
C MET A 38 -3.41 11.11 17.35
N PRO A 39 -3.98 12.33 17.22
CA PRO A 39 -3.92 13.04 15.96
C PRO A 39 -2.47 13.44 15.64
N ALA A 40 -2.03 13.27 14.40
CA ALA A 40 -0.66 13.61 13.98
C ALA A 40 -0.29 15.08 14.27
N SER A 41 -1.28 15.97 14.27
CA SER A 41 -1.10 17.39 14.62
C SER A 41 -0.71 17.65 16.09
N ALA A 42 -0.87 16.69 16.99
CA ALA A 42 -0.41 16.77 18.38
C ALA A 42 1.07 16.38 18.54
N ILE A 43 1.66 15.78 17.51
CA ILE A 43 3.05 15.33 17.53
C ILE A 43 3.97 16.48 17.11
N THR A 44 4.95 16.78 17.96
CA THR A 44 5.92 17.84 17.72
C THR A 44 7.16 17.36 16.98
N SER A 45 7.56 16.12 17.22
CA SER A 45 8.66 15.45 16.51
C SER A 45 8.61 13.93 16.69
N ILE A 46 9.24 13.22 15.78
CA ILE A 46 9.52 11.79 15.91
C ILE A 46 11.04 11.61 15.85
N GLN A 47 11.62 11.01 16.90
CA GLN A 47 13.00 10.58 16.91
C GLN A 47 13.03 9.08 16.67
N PHE A 48 13.97 8.60 15.86
CA PHE A 48 14.15 7.18 15.65
C PHE A 48 15.62 6.82 15.55
N SER A 49 15.95 5.61 15.96
CA SER A 49 17.30 5.08 15.90
C SER A 49 17.32 3.63 15.45
N PHE A 50 18.28 3.30 14.61
CA PHE A 50 18.62 1.94 14.23
C PHE A 50 19.90 1.51 14.94
N SER A 51 19.85 0.36 15.62
CA SER A 51 21.00 -0.30 16.23
C SER A 51 21.42 -1.45 15.34
N THR A 52 22.68 -1.47 14.91
CA THR A 52 23.29 -2.54 14.11
C THR A 52 24.68 -2.86 14.70
N GLU A 53 25.30 -3.94 14.25
CA GLU A 53 26.70 -4.26 14.63
C GLU A 53 27.69 -3.09 14.35
N GLY A 54 27.35 -2.20 13.39
CA GLY A 54 28.13 -1.02 13.03
C GLY A 54 27.95 0.19 13.95
N GLY A 55 27.02 0.12 14.93
CA GLY A 55 26.69 1.20 15.86
C GLY A 55 25.25 1.65 15.77
N VAL A 56 24.94 2.78 16.43
CA VAL A 56 23.62 3.38 16.45
C VAL A 56 23.56 4.57 15.49
N GLN A 57 22.55 4.59 14.63
CA GLN A 57 22.25 5.73 13.77
C GLN A 57 20.93 6.36 14.25
N GLU A 58 20.88 7.68 14.36
CA GLU A 58 19.71 8.40 14.89
C GLU A 58 19.31 9.52 13.93
N ALA A 59 18.00 9.78 13.85
CA ALA A 59 17.45 10.90 13.10
C ALA A 59 16.20 11.46 13.80
N THR A 60 15.85 12.72 13.45
CA THR A 60 14.67 13.40 14.00
C THR A 60 13.84 13.99 12.86
N ILE A 61 12.55 13.74 12.91
CA ILE A 61 11.54 14.26 11.99
C ILE A 61 10.77 15.37 12.71
N THR A 62 10.67 16.55 12.08
CA THR A 62 9.87 17.69 12.57
C THR A 62 8.89 18.21 11.52
N ASP A 63 8.99 17.73 10.30
CA ASP A 63 8.07 18.07 9.23
C ASP A 63 6.73 17.37 9.41
N ALA A 64 5.64 18.15 9.41
CA ALA A 64 4.30 17.67 9.72
C ALA A 64 3.81 16.56 8.75
N LYS A 65 4.12 16.68 7.44
CA LYS A 65 3.74 15.69 6.43
C LYS A 65 4.46 14.36 6.65
N THR A 66 5.75 14.42 6.98
CA THR A 66 6.57 13.25 7.26
C THR A 66 6.14 12.57 8.56
N ILE A 67 5.80 13.37 9.60
CA ILE A 67 5.22 12.86 10.86
C ILE A 67 3.92 12.09 10.57
N GLU A 68 3.02 12.65 9.77
CA GLU A 68 1.78 11.98 9.37
C GLU A 68 2.04 10.65 8.68
N GLY A 69 3.00 10.59 7.75
CA GLY A 69 3.40 9.36 7.08
C GLY A 69 3.90 8.27 8.03
N VAL A 70 4.74 8.64 9.02
CA VAL A 70 5.22 7.70 10.05
C VAL A 70 4.06 7.21 10.92
N CYS A 71 3.14 8.10 11.32
CA CYS A 71 1.97 7.71 12.13
C CYS A 71 1.10 6.67 11.42
N VAL A 72 0.89 6.82 10.12
CA VAL A 72 0.13 5.85 9.33
C VAL A 72 0.83 4.50 9.30
N LEU A 73 2.16 4.48 9.12
CA LEU A 73 2.92 3.23 9.14
C LEU A 73 2.91 2.56 10.52
N ILE A 74 2.86 3.33 11.60
CA ILE A 74 2.63 2.79 12.95
C ILE A 74 1.22 2.22 13.07
N GLN A 75 0.19 2.87 12.52
CA GLN A 75 -1.20 2.42 12.59
C GLN A 75 -1.46 1.09 11.86
N VAL A 76 -0.68 0.76 10.85
CA VAL A 76 -0.82 -0.52 10.10
C VAL A 76 -0.04 -1.68 10.71
N LEU A 77 0.74 -1.44 11.78
CA LEU A 77 1.37 -2.53 12.53
C LEU A 77 0.30 -3.42 13.15
N SER A 78 0.48 -4.71 13.05
CA SER A 78 -0.45 -5.71 13.60
C SER A 78 0.30 -6.65 14.55
N ILE A 79 -0.21 -6.81 15.76
CA ILE A 79 0.31 -7.80 16.73
C ILE A 79 -0.32 -9.14 16.41
N THR A 80 0.49 -10.17 16.18
CA THR A 80 0.03 -11.52 15.82
C THR A 80 0.12 -12.53 16.94
N GLY A 81 0.97 -12.30 17.94
CA GLY A 81 1.13 -13.20 19.07
C GLY A 81 2.23 -12.77 20.05
N GLU A 82 2.32 -13.46 21.19
CA GLU A 82 3.48 -13.37 22.08
C GLU A 82 4.67 -14.09 21.44
N SER A 83 5.88 -13.56 21.67
CA SER A 83 7.10 -14.11 21.11
C SER A 83 8.06 -14.55 22.21
N ASP A 84 8.53 -15.79 22.12
CA ASP A 84 9.59 -16.36 22.96
C ASP A 84 11.00 -16.17 22.36
N MET A 85 11.12 -15.45 21.23
CA MET A 85 12.40 -15.22 20.56
C MET A 85 13.34 -14.41 21.46
N GLY A 86 14.61 -14.81 21.50
CA GLY A 86 15.66 -14.11 22.24
C GLY A 86 15.97 -12.72 21.64
N VAL A 87 16.87 -11.99 22.30
CA VAL A 87 17.35 -10.67 21.86
C VAL A 87 18.00 -10.78 20.49
N LEU A 88 17.65 -9.88 19.57
CA LEU A 88 18.23 -9.76 18.25
C LEU A 88 19.13 -8.52 18.20
N ASP A 89 20.19 -8.57 17.40
CA ASP A 89 21.21 -7.50 17.33
C ASP A 89 20.75 -6.29 16.48
N ASP A 90 19.63 -6.40 15.73
CA ASP A 90 19.08 -5.30 14.95
C ASP A 90 17.86 -4.69 15.65
N GLY A 91 18.04 -3.49 16.18
CA GLY A 91 16.99 -2.76 16.91
C GLY A 91 16.51 -1.52 16.14
N LEU A 92 15.19 -1.24 16.24
CA LEU A 92 14.60 0.04 15.87
C LEU A 92 13.91 0.61 17.12
N THR A 93 14.23 1.85 17.47
CA THR A 93 13.51 2.63 18.48
C THR A 93 12.83 3.79 17.79
N VAL A 94 11.54 4.02 18.08
CA VAL A 94 10.75 5.15 17.58
C VAL A 94 10.16 5.89 18.78
N ALA A 95 10.60 7.12 19.02
CA ALA A 95 10.13 8.00 20.08
C ALA A 95 9.26 9.12 19.51
N VAL A 96 7.98 9.12 19.82
CA VAL A 96 6.98 10.09 19.40
C VAL A 96 6.82 11.14 20.49
N ASN A 97 7.23 12.38 20.19
CA ASN A 97 7.23 13.50 21.12
C ASN A 97 5.99 14.38 20.94
N THR A 98 5.35 14.73 22.03
CA THR A 98 4.20 15.65 22.08
C THR A 98 4.44 16.73 23.16
N ALA A 99 3.52 17.66 23.30
CA ALA A 99 3.55 18.63 24.39
C ALA A 99 3.41 17.97 25.78
N ASP A 100 2.76 16.80 25.86
CA ASP A 100 2.44 16.10 27.10
C ASP A 100 3.48 15.04 27.48
N GLY A 101 4.44 14.73 26.59
CA GLY A 101 5.50 13.75 26.85
C GLY A 101 5.91 12.95 25.62
N THR A 102 6.66 11.87 25.86
CA THR A 102 7.19 10.99 24.82
C THR A 102 6.62 9.60 24.95
N GLN A 103 6.16 9.02 23.86
CA GLN A 103 5.81 7.61 23.72
C GLN A 103 6.88 6.90 22.92
N THR A 104 7.33 5.72 23.36
CA THR A 104 8.43 5.00 22.71
C THR A 104 8.00 3.60 22.31
N LEU A 105 8.25 3.24 21.07
CA LEU A 105 8.13 1.89 20.53
C LEU A 105 9.53 1.32 20.30
N ASN A 106 9.78 0.12 20.81
CA ASN A 106 11.05 -0.59 20.62
C ASN A 106 10.79 -1.88 19.86
N PHE A 107 11.66 -2.16 18.91
CA PHE A 107 11.59 -3.35 18.08
C PHE A 107 12.96 -4.00 17.97
N GLU A 108 12.99 -5.33 17.95
CA GLU A 108 14.15 -6.17 17.67
C GLU A 108 13.76 -7.16 16.57
N GLY A 109 14.39 -7.06 15.39
CA GLY A 109 13.90 -7.79 14.21
C GLY A 109 12.46 -7.45 13.88
N SER A 110 11.56 -8.42 13.89
CA SER A 110 10.10 -8.27 13.74
C SER A 110 9.34 -8.29 15.07
N ILE A 111 10.04 -8.16 16.21
CA ILE A 111 9.49 -8.27 17.55
C ILE A 111 9.35 -6.89 18.17
N ALA A 112 8.16 -6.55 18.69
CA ALA A 112 7.98 -5.42 19.60
C ALA A 112 8.42 -5.80 21.02
N VAL A 113 9.18 -4.92 21.67
CA VAL A 113 9.66 -5.11 23.04
C VAL A 113 9.06 -4.04 23.94
N LEU A 114 8.22 -4.43 24.86
CA LEU A 114 7.58 -3.53 25.80
C LEU A 114 8.51 -3.19 26.98
N SER A 115 8.19 -2.13 27.71
CA SER A 115 8.98 -1.65 28.84
C SER A 115 9.05 -2.64 30.02
N ASP A 116 8.10 -3.56 30.13
CA ASP A 116 8.07 -4.63 31.13
C ASP A 116 8.80 -5.91 30.68
N GLY A 117 9.35 -5.89 29.44
CA GLY A 117 10.05 -7.02 28.84
C GLY A 117 9.13 -7.97 28.05
N THR A 118 7.82 -7.72 28.00
CA THR A 118 6.89 -8.49 27.16
C THR A 118 7.26 -8.30 25.68
N ARG A 119 7.15 -9.37 24.90
CA ARG A 119 7.57 -9.41 23.49
C ARG A 119 6.41 -9.90 22.63
N TYR A 120 6.15 -9.18 21.54
CA TYR A 120 5.09 -9.52 20.58
C TYR A 120 5.65 -9.62 19.18
N GLU A 121 5.17 -10.57 18.40
CA GLU A 121 5.38 -10.60 16.96
C GLU A 121 4.56 -9.51 16.28
N VAL A 122 5.20 -8.76 15.37
CA VAL A 122 4.59 -7.62 14.69
C VAL A 122 4.71 -7.79 13.18
N GLU A 123 3.57 -7.80 12.51
CA GLU A 123 3.49 -7.71 11.06
C GLU A 123 3.59 -6.27 10.57
N ASN A 124 3.98 -6.09 9.30
CA ASN A 124 4.13 -4.82 8.60
C ASN A 124 5.24 -3.90 9.17
N LEU A 125 6.06 -4.35 10.12
CA LEU A 125 7.16 -3.56 10.67
C LEU A 125 8.24 -3.21 9.64
N ASN A 126 8.45 -4.06 8.65
CA ASN A 126 9.37 -3.81 7.53
C ASN A 126 9.01 -2.56 6.74
N LEU A 127 7.73 -2.21 6.60
CA LEU A 127 7.27 -0.96 5.96
C LEU A 127 7.76 0.27 6.73
N LEU A 128 7.56 0.26 8.06
CA LEU A 128 8.03 1.33 8.93
C LEU A 128 9.56 1.42 8.91
N LYS A 129 10.25 0.27 9.04
CA LYS A 129 11.72 0.22 9.00
C LYS A 129 12.28 0.79 7.68
N GLY A 130 11.77 0.34 6.54
CA GLY A 130 12.22 0.80 5.22
C GLY A 130 12.02 2.29 5.01
N TYR A 131 10.87 2.83 5.42
CA TYR A 131 10.59 4.27 5.34
C TYR A 131 11.55 5.09 6.23
N LEU A 132 11.75 4.69 7.47
CA LEU A 132 12.65 5.38 8.39
C LEU A 132 14.12 5.30 7.95
N GLN A 133 14.57 4.17 7.37
CA GLN A 133 15.90 4.04 6.76
C GLN A 133 16.09 5.02 5.61
N THR A 134 15.11 5.15 4.73
CA THR A 134 15.13 6.12 3.63
C THR A 134 15.24 7.56 4.15
N LEU A 135 14.51 7.90 5.21
CA LEU A 135 14.60 9.23 5.83
C LEU A 135 15.97 9.47 6.46
N MET A 136 16.57 8.46 7.07
CA MET A 136 17.91 8.54 7.66
C MET A 136 18.98 8.77 6.59
N GLU A 137 18.92 8.09 5.47
CA GLU A 137 19.81 8.28 4.34
C GLU A 137 19.70 9.70 3.77
N LYS A 138 18.48 10.23 3.66
CA LYS A 138 18.24 11.63 3.23
C LYS A 138 18.82 12.67 4.22
N GLN A 139 18.87 12.37 5.52
CA GLN A 139 19.43 13.29 6.53
C GLN A 139 20.93 13.13 6.72
N GLY A 140 21.50 11.96 6.54
CA GLY A 140 22.94 11.67 6.70
C GLY A 140 23.77 11.90 5.45
N GLY A 141 23.16 11.98 4.29
CA GLY A 141 23.79 12.36 3.03
C GLY A 141 23.94 13.89 2.98
N THR A 142 25.17 14.40 2.85
CA THR A 142 25.44 15.72 2.29
C THR A 142 24.43 15.94 1.18
N ALA A 143 23.69 17.07 1.24
CA ALA A 143 22.69 17.44 0.24
C ALA A 143 23.21 17.05 -1.17
N LEU A 144 22.76 15.94 -1.69
CA LEU A 144 22.87 15.66 -3.09
C LEU A 144 21.97 16.70 -3.74
N THR A 145 22.58 17.80 -4.15
CA THR A 145 21.99 18.62 -5.19
C THR A 145 21.58 17.64 -6.26
N ALA A 146 20.26 17.48 -6.41
CA ALA A 146 19.71 16.79 -7.54
C ALA A 146 20.38 17.40 -8.76
N SER A 147 21.32 16.65 -9.35
CA SER A 147 21.79 16.94 -10.68
C SER A 147 20.56 16.70 -11.54
N ALA A 148 19.87 17.79 -11.83
CA ALA A 148 18.81 17.79 -12.81
C ALA A 148 19.44 17.20 -14.08
N SER A 149 19.07 15.97 -14.38
CA SER A 149 19.26 15.42 -15.72
C SER A 149 18.51 16.37 -16.63
N GLU A 150 19.24 17.15 -17.38
CA GLU A 150 18.68 18.01 -18.43
C GLU A 150 17.98 17.12 -19.45
N SER A 151 16.66 17.13 -19.41
CA SER A 151 15.64 16.91 -20.45
C SER A 151 14.26 16.52 -19.90
N ALA A 152 13.84 17.06 -18.78
CA ALA A 152 12.41 17.10 -18.49
C ALA A 152 11.87 18.32 -19.23
N SER A 153 11.18 18.13 -20.36
CA SER A 153 10.20 19.10 -20.81
C SER A 153 9.33 19.43 -19.60
N THR A 154 9.22 20.72 -19.27
CA THR A 154 8.41 21.16 -18.12
C THR A 154 6.98 20.69 -18.34
N VAL A 155 6.61 19.58 -17.67
CA VAL A 155 5.24 19.08 -17.71
C VAL A 155 4.37 20.10 -16.98
N GLU A 156 3.40 20.67 -17.69
CA GLU A 156 2.38 21.51 -17.07
C GLU A 156 1.36 20.61 -16.36
N TYR A 157 0.94 20.98 -15.15
CA TYR A 157 -0.04 20.25 -14.37
C TYR A 157 -1.34 21.02 -14.22
N ASP A 158 -2.45 20.29 -14.24
CA ASP A 158 -3.77 20.78 -13.86
C ASP A 158 -4.20 20.10 -12.56
N THR A 159 -4.95 20.81 -11.72
CA THR A 159 -5.60 20.18 -10.57
C THR A 159 -6.89 19.52 -11.04
N TYR A 160 -6.96 18.21 -10.93
CA TYR A 160 -8.19 17.46 -11.15
C TYR A 160 -8.99 17.38 -9.86
N GLU A 161 -10.28 17.71 -9.93
CA GLU A 161 -11.27 17.50 -8.89
C GLU A 161 -12.28 16.47 -9.37
N GLN A 162 -12.40 15.35 -8.62
CA GLN A 162 -13.36 14.31 -8.97
C GLN A 162 -14.80 14.88 -8.79
N PRO A 163 -15.71 14.67 -9.76
CA PRO A 163 -17.03 15.35 -9.81
C PRO A 163 -17.92 15.17 -8.58
N ASP A 164 -17.83 14.02 -7.88
CA ASP A 164 -18.56 13.77 -6.63
C ASP A 164 -17.83 14.30 -5.39
N GLY A 165 -16.66 14.94 -5.55
CA GLY A 165 -15.85 15.49 -4.49
C GLY A 165 -15.10 14.45 -3.65
N TYR A 166 -14.79 13.29 -4.22
CA TYR A 166 -14.14 12.20 -3.48
C TYR A 166 -12.65 12.39 -3.32
N PHE A 167 -11.97 12.99 -4.30
CA PHE A 167 -10.54 13.29 -4.23
C PHE A 167 -10.15 14.42 -5.16
N THR A 168 -8.97 14.96 -4.90
CA THR A 168 -8.23 15.86 -5.80
C THR A 168 -6.86 15.26 -6.11
N MET A 169 -6.29 15.58 -7.27
CA MET A 169 -4.90 15.25 -7.60
C MET A 169 -4.34 16.19 -8.65
N GLN A 170 -3.01 16.29 -8.72
CA GLN A 170 -2.32 16.95 -9.81
C GLN A 170 -2.12 15.96 -10.96
N ILE A 171 -2.54 16.32 -12.17
CA ILE A 171 -2.34 15.49 -13.36
C ILE A 171 -1.64 16.31 -14.45
N PRO A 172 -0.85 15.69 -15.34
CA PRO A 172 -0.32 16.40 -16.48
C PRO A 172 -1.46 16.97 -17.33
N LYS A 173 -1.27 18.18 -17.82
CA LYS A 173 -2.27 18.88 -18.61
C LYS A 173 -2.71 18.07 -19.83
N GLY A 174 -4.00 17.91 -19.98
CA GLY A 174 -4.61 17.16 -21.07
C GLY A 174 -4.70 15.65 -20.83
N TRP A 175 -4.27 15.14 -19.68
CA TRP A 175 -4.48 13.75 -19.31
C TRP A 175 -5.94 13.49 -18.91
N ALA A 176 -6.37 12.25 -19.09
CA ALA A 176 -7.71 11.80 -18.75
C ALA A 176 -7.70 11.09 -17.39
N VAL A 177 -8.82 11.20 -16.67
CA VAL A 177 -9.06 10.47 -15.42
C VAL A 177 -10.35 9.66 -15.56
N GLN A 178 -10.28 8.39 -15.25
CA GLN A 178 -11.42 7.49 -15.12
C GLN A 178 -11.48 6.96 -13.70
N THR A 179 -12.68 6.78 -13.17
CA THR A 179 -12.89 6.20 -11.85
C THR A 179 -13.95 5.12 -11.92
N GLY A 180 -13.84 4.12 -11.03
CA GLY A 180 -14.76 2.99 -10.98
C GLY A 180 -14.74 2.28 -9.64
N GLY A 181 -15.49 1.18 -9.55
CA GLY A 181 -15.61 0.40 -8.32
C GLY A 181 -16.54 1.03 -7.28
N ASP A 182 -16.54 0.42 -6.10
CA ASP A 182 -17.22 0.94 -4.91
C ASP A 182 -16.19 1.58 -3.94
N PHE A 183 -16.61 2.00 -2.76
CA PHE A 183 -15.70 2.63 -1.78
C PHE A 183 -14.63 1.68 -1.21
N ILE A 184 -14.78 0.37 -1.37
CA ILE A 184 -13.78 -0.62 -0.96
C ILE A 184 -12.78 -0.86 -2.08
N SER A 185 -13.28 -1.10 -3.30
CA SER A 185 -12.50 -1.45 -4.49
C SER A 185 -12.25 -0.28 -5.43
N TYR A 186 -12.32 0.96 -4.93
CA TYR A 186 -12.28 2.17 -5.74
C TYR A 186 -11.07 2.21 -6.64
N ILE A 187 -11.30 2.53 -7.91
CA ILE A 187 -10.30 2.58 -8.96
C ILE A 187 -10.14 4.03 -9.41
N ILE A 188 -8.89 4.44 -9.58
CA ILE A 188 -8.50 5.70 -10.21
C ILE A 188 -7.51 5.33 -11.31
N ASP A 189 -7.87 5.65 -12.54
CA ASP A 189 -7.06 5.42 -13.73
C ASP A 189 -6.80 6.76 -14.41
N VAL A 190 -5.52 7.16 -14.48
CA VAL A 190 -5.05 8.44 -15.05
C VAL A 190 -4.07 8.14 -16.15
N TYR A 191 -4.37 8.57 -17.35
CA TYR A 191 -3.55 8.24 -18.52
C TYR A 191 -3.42 9.39 -19.52
N ASP A 192 -2.34 9.33 -20.31
CA ASP A 192 -2.13 10.19 -21.48
C ASP A 192 -3.00 9.70 -22.66
N PRO A 193 -4.04 10.44 -23.11
CA PRO A 193 -4.85 10.01 -24.24
C PRO A 193 -4.07 9.86 -25.56
N ALA A 194 -2.92 10.56 -25.68
CA ALA A 194 -2.07 10.47 -26.86
C ALA A 194 -1.13 9.25 -26.80
N GLN A 195 -0.78 8.81 -25.59
CA GLN A 195 0.09 7.64 -25.34
C GLN A 195 -0.42 6.87 -24.13
N PRO A 196 -1.47 6.03 -24.27
CA PRO A 196 -2.13 5.37 -23.16
C PRO A 196 -1.25 4.39 -22.33
N GLN A 197 -0.03 4.10 -22.80
CA GLN A 197 0.96 3.37 -22.00
C GLN A 197 1.49 4.18 -20.80
N ARG A 198 1.39 5.53 -20.86
CA ARG A 198 1.69 6.41 -19.73
C ARG A 198 0.47 6.48 -18.85
N GLU A 199 0.46 5.65 -17.81
CA GLU A 199 -0.71 5.38 -16.99
C GLU A 199 -0.33 5.36 -15.51
N ILE A 200 -1.23 5.87 -14.69
CA ILE A 200 -1.25 5.75 -13.24
C ILE A 200 -2.54 5.00 -12.90
N TYR A 201 -2.42 3.73 -12.59
CA TYR A 201 -3.56 2.95 -12.12
C TYR A 201 -3.47 2.72 -10.63
N ILE A 202 -4.54 3.04 -9.92
CA ILE A 202 -4.67 2.90 -8.49
C ILE A 202 -5.96 2.13 -8.21
N GLN A 203 -5.86 1.08 -7.40
CA GLN A 203 -7.02 0.36 -6.90
C GLN A 203 -6.88 0.12 -5.40
N LEU A 204 -7.89 0.54 -4.63
CA LEU A 204 -7.82 0.45 -3.18
C LEU A 204 -7.90 -0.99 -2.66
N CYS A 205 -8.66 -1.84 -3.36
CA CYS A 205 -8.73 -3.27 -3.07
C CYS A 205 -9.14 -4.03 -4.34
N GLY A 206 -8.41 -5.07 -4.67
CA GLY A 206 -8.73 -6.01 -5.74
C GLY A 206 -8.68 -7.45 -5.21
N THR A 207 -9.50 -8.35 -5.75
CA THR A 207 -9.56 -9.74 -5.31
C THR A 207 -9.50 -10.70 -6.46
N GLY A 208 -8.97 -11.91 -6.20
CA GLY A 208 -8.97 -13.03 -7.12
C GLY A 208 -9.09 -14.35 -6.37
N PHE A 209 -9.31 -15.43 -7.08
CA PHE A 209 -9.40 -16.79 -6.53
C PHE A 209 -8.02 -17.46 -6.59
N GLN A 210 -7.66 -18.22 -5.55
CA GLN A 210 -6.39 -18.96 -5.55
C GLN A 210 -6.42 -20.22 -6.42
N SER A 211 -7.61 -20.65 -6.89
CA SER A 211 -7.73 -21.78 -7.80
C SER A 211 -8.71 -21.51 -8.94
N ALA A 212 -8.45 -22.16 -10.07
CA ALA A 212 -9.35 -22.13 -11.22
C ALA A 212 -10.72 -22.78 -10.91
N GLU A 213 -10.75 -23.81 -10.04
CA GLU A 213 -11.97 -24.44 -9.57
C GLU A 213 -12.81 -23.47 -8.73
N GLY A 214 -12.17 -22.71 -7.83
CA GLY A 214 -12.82 -21.67 -7.04
C GLY A 214 -13.44 -20.59 -7.92
N ALA A 215 -12.69 -20.10 -8.91
CA ALA A 215 -13.18 -19.14 -9.90
C ALA A 215 -14.35 -19.71 -10.73
N ALA A 216 -14.25 -20.97 -11.19
CA ALA A 216 -15.31 -21.64 -11.93
C ALA A 216 -16.60 -21.83 -11.11
N LEU A 217 -16.46 -22.16 -9.82
CA LEU A 217 -17.60 -22.24 -8.91
C LEU A 217 -18.26 -20.86 -8.73
N ALA A 218 -17.47 -19.82 -8.49
CA ALA A 218 -17.96 -18.45 -8.35
C ALA A 218 -18.62 -17.96 -9.64
N GLN A 219 -18.12 -18.35 -10.81
CA GLN A 219 -18.69 -17.99 -12.12
C GLN A 219 -20.16 -18.43 -12.25
N ASN A 220 -20.55 -19.56 -11.67
CA ASN A 220 -21.94 -20.02 -11.69
C ASN A 220 -22.90 -19.08 -10.93
N TYR A 221 -22.37 -18.29 -10.01
CA TYR A 221 -23.08 -17.31 -9.20
C TYR A 221 -22.82 -15.86 -9.66
N ASN A 222 -21.93 -15.66 -10.63
CA ASN A 222 -21.56 -14.34 -11.16
C ASN A 222 -22.62 -13.86 -12.17
N ALA A 223 -23.71 -13.31 -11.64
CA ALA A 223 -24.79 -12.76 -12.47
C ALA A 223 -24.42 -11.47 -13.20
N SER A 224 -23.33 -10.79 -12.80
CA SER A 224 -22.85 -9.54 -13.39
C SER A 224 -22.02 -9.75 -14.64
N GLY A 225 -21.47 -10.96 -14.84
CA GLY A 225 -20.57 -11.25 -15.97
C GLY A 225 -19.17 -10.62 -15.81
N GLU A 226 -18.83 -10.21 -14.59
CA GLU A 226 -17.50 -9.65 -14.31
C GLU A 226 -16.39 -10.69 -14.48
N THR A 227 -15.21 -10.23 -14.85
CA THR A 227 -14.02 -11.09 -14.94
C THR A 227 -13.61 -11.56 -13.56
N LEU A 228 -13.48 -12.88 -13.40
CA LEU A 228 -12.97 -13.50 -12.18
C LEU A 228 -11.49 -13.83 -12.37
N PHE A 229 -10.65 -13.22 -11.56
CA PHE A 229 -9.20 -13.39 -11.61
C PHE A 229 -8.78 -14.64 -10.86
N VAL A 230 -7.75 -15.34 -11.36
CA VAL A 230 -7.10 -16.45 -10.67
C VAL A 230 -5.70 -16.00 -10.25
N MET A 231 -5.46 -15.99 -8.96
CA MET A 231 -4.22 -15.52 -8.32
C MET A 231 -3.76 -16.62 -7.35
N PRO A 232 -2.97 -17.61 -7.82
CA PRO A 232 -2.72 -18.86 -7.08
C PRO A 232 -2.00 -18.66 -5.75
N GLU A 233 -1.17 -17.64 -5.64
CA GLU A 233 -0.38 -17.35 -4.46
C GLU A 233 -0.70 -15.94 -3.92
N ALA A 234 -0.66 -15.80 -2.60
CA ALA A 234 -0.79 -14.49 -1.96
C ALA A 234 0.54 -13.71 -2.00
N THR A 235 1.07 -13.50 -3.20
CA THR A 235 2.28 -12.71 -3.45
C THR A 235 1.97 -11.58 -4.42
N THR A 236 2.72 -10.47 -4.32
CA THR A 236 2.55 -9.33 -5.24
C THR A 236 2.77 -9.74 -6.70
N GLN A 237 3.74 -10.62 -6.96
CA GLN A 237 3.99 -11.13 -8.32
C GLN A 237 2.79 -11.92 -8.84
N SER A 238 2.33 -12.93 -8.10
CA SER A 238 1.18 -13.77 -8.49
C SER A 238 -0.09 -12.93 -8.67
N TYR A 239 -0.26 -11.88 -7.86
CA TYR A 239 -1.36 -10.94 -8.00
C TYR A 239 -1.37 -10.28 -9.39
N PHE A 240 -0.25 -9.69 -9.82
CA PHE A 240 -0.18 -9.03 -11.13
C PHE A 240 -0.19 -10.02 -12.30
N GLU A 241 0.45 -11.18 -12.18
CA GLU A 241 0.36 -12.24 -13.19
C GLU A 241 -1.09 -12.67 -13.42
N GLY A 242 -1.82 -12.97 -12.34
CA GLY A 242 -3.22 -13.38 -12.41
C GLY A 242 -4.14 -12.26 -12.91
N TRP A 243 -3.87 -11.02 -12.49
CA TRP A 243 -4.65 -9.86 -12.94
C TRP A 243 -4.52 -9.64 -14.45
N TYR A 244 -3.29 -9.54 -14.96
CA TYR A 244 -3.10 -9.36 -16.42
C TYR A 244 -3.58 -10.56 -17.22
N GLN A 245 -3.37 -11.79 -16.74
CA GLN A 245 -3.89 -12.99 -17.39
C GLN A 245 -5.43 -12.97 -17.46
N GLY A 246 -6.10 -12.60 -16.39
CA GLY A 246 -7.56 -12.48 -16.36
C GLY A 246 -8.12 -11.41 -17.30
N LEU A 247 -7.34 -10.36 -17.56
CA LEU A 247 -7.66 -9.35 -18.58
C LEU A 247 -7.38 -9.83 -20.01
N GLY A 248 -6.77 -11.01 -20.19
CA GLY A 248 -6.38 -11.53 -21.50
C GLY A 248 -5.02 -11.05 -22.00
N GLY A 249 -4.21 -10.48 -21.10
CA GLY A 249 -2.83 -10.05 -21.32
C GLY A 249 -1.82 -10.95 -20.64
N SER A 250 -0.64 -10.40 -20.32
CA SER A 250 0.40 -11.07 -19.53
C SER A 250 1.25 -10.07 -18.78
N PHE A 251 1.81 -10.51 -17.65
CA PHE A 251 2.80 -9.79 -16.87
C PHE A 251 4.12 -10.58 -16.84
N GLN A 252 5.23 -9.89 -16.97
CA GLN A 252 6.58 -10.43 -16.85
C GLN A 252 7.36 -9.63 -15.82
N LEU A 253 7.67 -10.26 -14.71
CA LEU A 253 8.61 -9.70 -13.73
C LEU A 253 10.00 -9.59 -14.36
N LEU A 254 10.63 -8.43 -14.25
CA LEU A 254 12.01 -8.18 -14.62
C LEU A 254 12.91 -8.15 -13.39
N GLU A 255 12.43 -7.50 -12.30
CA GLU A 255 13.21 -7.31 -11.09
C GLU A 255 12.27 -7.08 -9.89
N THR A 256 12.63 -7.59 -8.71
CA THR A 256 12.03 -7.19 -7.44
C THR A 256 12.92 -6.10 -6.84
N LEU A 257 12.40 -4.87 -6.79
CA LEU A 257 13.14 -3.70 -6.32
C LEU A 257 13.27 -3.67 -4.79
N GLY A 258 12.34 -4.32 -4.07
CA GLY A 258 12.36 -4.43 -2.61
C GLY A 258 11.04 -4.94 -2.04
N GLY A 259 10.98 -5.09 -0.72
CA GLY A 259 9.82 -5.61 0.01
C GLY A 259 9.81 -7.13 0.14
N GLU A 260 8.83 -7.64 0.90
CA GLU A 260 8.55 -9.07 1.06
C GLU A 260 7.63 -9.57 -0.08
N ALA A 261 7.50 -10.89 -0.22
CA ALA A 261 6.75 -11.47 -1.32
C ALA A 261 5.29 -10.99 -1.43
N ASP A 262 4.64 -10.75 -0.30
CA ASP A 262 3.25 -10.27 -0.18
C ASP A 262 3.11 -8.73 -0.24
N ASN A 263 4.24 -8.01 -0.22
CA ASN A 263 4.29 -6.55 -0.27
C ASN A 263 5.55 -6.08 -1.03
N ALA A 264 5.74 -6.62 -2.20
CA ALA A 264 6.91 -6.30 -3.02
C ALA A 264 6.68 -5.06 -3.89
N LEU A 265 7.76 -4.35 -4.17
CA LEU A 265 7.85 -3.42 -5.27
C LEU A 265 8.50 -4.12 -6.45
N LEU A 266 7.77 -4.23 -7.54
CA LEU A 266 8.17 -4.97 -8.72
C LEU A 266 8.45 -4.02 -9.89
N TYR A 267 9.49 -4.30 -10.65
CA TYR A 267 9.71 -3.75 -11.98
C TYR A 267 9.40 -4.82 -13.01
N GLY A 268 8.55 -4.50 -13.98
CA GLY A 268 8.07 -5.51 -14.92
C GLY A 268 7.56 -4.93 -16.23
N LYS A 269 7.23 -5.83 -17.13
CA LYS A 269 6.55 -5.55 -18.40
C LYS A 269 5.19 -6.21 -18.44
N ALA A 270 4.21 -5.49 -18.95
CA ALA A 270 2.90 -6.05 -19.22
C ALA A 270 2.61 -6.00 -20.71
N THR A 271 1.89 -7.02 -21.18
CA THR A 271 1.29 -7.03 -22.51
C THR A 271 -0.22 -6.98 -22.34
N LEU A 272 -0.84 -5.94 -22.84
CA LEU A 272 -2.29 -5.76 -22.79
C LEU A 272 -3.00 -6.67 -23.81
N PRO A 273 -4.32 -6.90 -23.71
CA PRO A 273 -5.08 -7.78 -24.62
C PRO A 273 -4.97 -7.39 -26.11
N ASN A 274 -4.77 -6.12 -26.39
CA ASN A 274 -4.58 -5.60 -27.75
C ASN A 274 -3.14 -5.75 -28.28
N GLY A 275 -2.25 -6.40 -27.52
CA GLY A 275 -0.83 -6.58 -27.86
C GLY A 275 0.07 -5.37 -27.51
N THR A 276 -0.48 -4.30 -26.98
CA THR A 276 0.31 -3.15 -26.52
C THR A 276 1.21 -3.57 -25.33
N GLN A 277 2.48 -3.20 -25.38
CA GLN A 277 3.41 -3.46 -24.30
C GLN A 277 3.61 -2.20 -23.45
N THR A 278 3.65 -2.39 -22.14
CA THR A 278 4.02 -1.36 -21.16
C THR A 278 5.18 -1.85 -20.32
N GLU A 279 5.94 -0.90 -19.78
CA GLU A 279 6.99 -1.13 -18.82
C GLU A 279 6.67 -0.30 -17.59
N GLY A 280 6.81 -0.84 -16.38
CA GLY A 280 6.31 -0.14 -15.21
C GLY A 280 6.80 -0.65 -13.88
N VAL A 281 6.37 0.07 -12.85
CA VAL A 281 6.55 -0.27 -11.44
C VAL A 281 5.19 -0.64 -10.86
N TYR A 282 5.17 -1.73 -10.12
CA TYR A 282 3.96 -2.40 -9.63
C TYR A 282 4.08 -2.66 -8.14
N SER A 283 3.08 -2.30 -7.37
CA SER A 283 3.03 -2.58 -5.93
C SER A 283 1.61 -2.92 -5.46
N ALA A 284 1.51 -3.80 -4.48
CA ALA A 284 0.29 -4.14 -3.77
C ALA A 284 0.66 -4.78 -2.44
N VAL A 285 -0.16 -4.59 -1.42
CA VAL A 285 -0.13 -5.41 -0.20
C VAL A 285 -1.10 -6.57 -0.40
N VAL A 286 -0.59 -7.79 -0.41
CA VAL A 286 -1.36 -8.99 -0.79
C VAL A 286 -1.55 -9.90 0.42
N SER A 287 -2.76 -10.38 0.60
CA SER A 287 -3.10 -11.32 1.68
C SER A 287 -3.99 -12.45 1.18
N SER A 288 -3.96 -13.57 1.90
CA SER A 288 -4.85 -14.71 1.65
C SER A 288 -6.10 -14.60 2.53
N LEU A 289 -7.25 -14.93 1.95
CA LEU A 289 -8.52 -15.04 2.65
C LEU A 289 -9.08 -16.45 2.46
N GLU A 290 -9.31 -17.14 3.56
CA GLU A 290 -9.90 -18.48 3.52
C GLU A 290 -11.39 -18.45 3.82
N TYR A 291 -12.18 -19.06 2.94
CA TYR A 291 -13.62 -19.23 3.11
C TYR A 291 -13.97 -20.69 3.35
N ASN A 292 -14.52 -20.97 4.53
CA ASN A 292 -14.99 -22.29 4.92
C ASN A 292 -16.53 -22.38 4.82
N TYR A 293 -17.05 -22.63 3.62
CA TYR A 293 -18.49 -22.90 3.40
C TYR A 293 -18.73 -24.34 2.92
N GLY A 294 -18.01 -25.31 3.48
CA GLY A 294 -18.07 -26.71 3.00
C GLY A 294 -17.35 -26.92 1.66
N ILE A 295 -16.87 -25.86 1.06
CA ILE A 295 -15.98 -25.80 -0.09
C ILE A 295 -14.88 -24.83 0.30
N ASN A 296 -13.63 -25.25 0.27
CA ASN A 296 -12.48 -24.36 0.52
C ASN A 296 -12.34 -23.40 -0.66
N LEU A 297 -12.89 -22.20 -0.52
CA LEU A 297 -12.68 -21.08 -1.44
C LEU A 297 -11.61 -20.20 -0.83
N SER A 298 -10.36 -20.38 -1.26
CA SER A 298 -9.28 -19.46 -0.92
C SER A 298 -9.24 -18.32 -1.94
N MET A 299 -9.19 -17.09 -1.43
CA MET A 299 -9.09 -15.87 -2.23
C MET A 299 -7.80 -15.15 -1.91
N THR A 300 -7.25 -14.47 -2.90
CA THR A 300 -6.17 -13.50 -2.76
C THR A 300 -6.76 -12.10 -2.81
N MET A 301 -6.38 -11.25 -1.87
CA MET A 301 -6.77 -9.84 -1.81
C MET A 301 -5.52 -8.98 -1.93
N GLY A 302 -5.48 -8.09 -2.94
CA GLY A 302 -4.50 -7.03 -3.05
C GLY A 302 -5.08 -5.71 -2.57
N GLN A 303 -4.39 -5.05 -1.66
CA GLN A 303 -4.74 -3.72 -1.15
C GLN A 303 -3.73 -2.70 -1.63
N ASN A 304 -4.17 -1.45 -1.76
CA ASN A 304 -3.33 -0.34 -2.18
C ASN A 304 -2.55 -0.66 -3.48
N VAL A 305 -3.24 -1.29 -4.43
CA VAL A 305 -2.66 -1.65 -5.72
C VAL A 305 -2.27 -0.38 -6.47
N ARG A 306 -1.02 -0.30 -6.89
CA ARG A 306 -0.49 0.83 -7.66
C ARG A 306 0.31 0.31 -8.85
N VAL A 307 0.02 0.86 -10.00
CA VAL A 307 0.71 0.57 -11.25
C VAL A 307 1.08 1.90 -11.91
N LEU A 308 2.36 2.12 -12.15
CA LEU A 308 2.88 3.28 -12.86
C LEU A 308 3.60 2.77 -14.10
N THR A 309 3.07 3.07 -15.28
CA THR A 309 3.61 2.54 -16.55
C THR A 309 3.93 3.61 -17.56
N ALA A 310 4.80 3.25 -18.49
CA ALA A 310 5.08 4.00 -19.71
C ALA A 310 5.33 3.03 -20.87
N ALA A 311 5.56 3.55 -22.06
CA ALA A 311 6.04 2.75 -23.17
C ALA A 311 7.42 2.14 -22.84
N PRO A 312 7.75 0.95 -23.38
CA PRO A 312 9.03 0.32 -23.11
C PRO A 312 10.21 1.25 -23.46
N GLY A 313 11.10 1.45 -22.47
CA GLY A 313 12.26 2.35 -22.56
C GLY A 313 11.97 3.83 -22.26
N GLU A 314 10.71 4.20 -21.96
CA GLU A 314 10.36 5.56 -21.54
C GLU A 314 10.17 5.71 -20.02
N LEU A 315 10.15 4.61 -19.28
CA LEU A 315 9.78 4.63 -17.86
C LEU A 315 10.69 5.53 -17.03
N ASP A 316 12.00 5.50 -17.25
CA ASP A 316 12.96 6.34 -16.51
C ASP A 316 12.66 7.84 -16.64
N ALA A 317 12.20 8.27 -17.83
CA ALA A 317 11.87 9.66 -18.08
C ALA A 317 10.50 10.06 -17.45
N TRP A 318 9.56 9.12 -17.38
CA TRP A 318 8.19 9.40 -16.94
C TRP A 318 7.90 9.08 -15.49
N LEU A 319 8.62 8.14 -14.88
CA LEU A 319 8.34 7.70 -13.51
C LEU A 319 8.34 8.83 -12.48
N PRO A 320 9.23 9.85 -12.52
CA PRO A 320 9.14 10.99 -11.62
C PRO A 320 7.82 11.76 -11.74
N THR A 321 7.32 11.95 -12.97
CA THR A 321 6.02 12.60 -13.23
C THR A 321 4.87 11.75 -12.73
N LEU A 322 4.85 10.45 -13.06
CA LEU A 322 3.82 9.51 -12.65
C LEU A 322 3.72 9.42 -11.13
N SER A 323 4.87 9.33 -10.45
CA SER A 323 4.95 9.28 -9.00
C SER A 323 4.46 10.56 -8.34
N ALA A 324 4.91 11.74 -8.83
CA ALA A 324 4.47 13.02 -8.32
C ALA A 324 2.95 13.20 -8.44
N CYS A 325 2.36 12.73 -9.54
CA CYS A 325 0.90 12.75 -9.72
C CYS A 325 0.20 11.82 -8.73
N ALA A 326 0.67 10.56 -8.62
CA ALA A 326 0.10 9.58 -7.70
C ALA A 326 0.18 10.06 -6.23
N ASP A 327 1.26 10.74 -5.83
CA ASP A 327 1.45 11.30 -4.49
C ASP A 327 0.59 12.51 -4.20
N SER A 328 0.17 13.22 -5.24
CA SER A 328 -0.66 14.41 -5.08
C SER A 328 -2.11 14.09 -4.72
N ILE A 329 -2.51 12.81 -4.71
CA ILE A 329 -3.88 12.40 -4.39
C ILE A 329 -4.23 12.79 -2.96
N GLN A 330 -5.37 13.48 -2.82
CA GLN A 330 -5.96 13.83 -1.54
C GLN A 330 -7.41 13.38 -1.51
N PHE A 331 -7.69 12.32 -0.74
CA PHE A 331 -9.06 11.86 -0.53
C PHE A 331 -9.79 12.79 0.44
N SER A 332 -11.03 13.17 0.08
CA SER A 332 -11.86 14.01 0.93
C SER A 332 -12.37 13.26 2.16
N GLU A 333 -12.76 14.00 3.20
CA GLU A 333 -13.45 13.42 4.37
C GLU A 333 -14.73 12.68 3.96
N LEU A 334 -15.46 13.16 2.95
CA LEU A 334 -16.64 12.50 2.42
C LEU A 334 -16.31 11.08 1.93
N PHE A 335 -15.24 10.93 1.15
CA PHE A 335 -14.81 9.63 0.66
C PHE A 335 -14.34 8.72 1.80
N GLN A 336 -13.51 9.26 2.70
CA GLN A 336 -12.98 8.51 3.84
C GLN A 336 -14.10 8.01 4.75
N ASN A 337 -15.11 8.84 5.05
CA ASN A 337 -16.28 8.45 5.85
C ASN A 337 -17.09 7.35 5.15
N LYS A 338 -17.38 7.50 3.85
CA LYS A 338 -18.09 6.48 3.08
C LYS A 338 -17.31 5.16 3.01
N ARG A 339 -16.01 5.23 2.86
CA ARG A 339 -15.15 4.05 2.90
C ARG A 339 -15.15 3.40 4.28
N ALA A 340 -15.02 4.19 5.36
CA ALA A 340 -15.07 3.70 6.73
C ALA A 340 -16.42 3.04 7.05
N GLU A 341 -17.55 3.62 6.61
CA GLU A 341 -18.85 3.00 6.72
C GLU A 341 -18.91 1.62 6.03
N ASN A 342 -18.36 1.53 4.82
CA ASN A 342 -18.29 0.27 4.09
C ASN A 342 -17.26 -0.71 4.74
N TRP A 343 -16.08 -0.23 5.16
CA TRP A 343 -15.08 -1.05 5.84
C TRP A 343 -15.47 -1.43 7.27
N SER A 344 -16.15 -0.58 8.04
CA SER A 344 -16.64 -0.95 9.38
C SER A 344 -17.67 -2.08 9.32
N GLN A 345 -18.35 -2.18 8.18
CA GLN A 345 -19.16 -3.36 7.87
C GLN A 345 -18.26 -4.57 7.51
N VAL A 346 -17.03 -4.40 7.09
CA VAL A 346 -16.12 -5.45 6.61
C VAL A 346 -14.93 -5.70 7.55
N LEU A 347 -14.25 -4.70 8.10
CA LEU A 347 -12.98 -4.86 8.82
C LEU A 347 -12.75 -3.96 10.06
N GLY A 348 -13.68 -3.08 10.42
CA GLY A 348 -13.66 -2.37 11.73
C GLY A 348 -12.61 -1.29 11.97
N THR A 349 -11.74 -0.90 11.04
CA THR A 349 -10.72 0.14 11.26
C THR A 349 -10.60 1.14 10.12
N SER A 350 -10.53 2.45 10.49
CA SER A 350 -10.31 3.56 9.55
C SER A 350 -8.85 4.01 9.59
N ALA A 351 -8.06 3.74 8.56
CA ALA A 351 -6.73 4.33 8.38
C ALA A 351 -6.78 5.49 7.39
N SER A 352 -5.98 6.54 7.60
CA SER A 352 -5.84 7.64 6.63
C SER A 352 -5.19 7.12 5.34
N LEU A 353 -5.94 7.14 4.25
CA LEU A 353 -5.51 6.63 2.95
C LEU A 353 -4.38 7.45 2.33
N SER A 354 -4.47 8.78 2.43
CA SER A 354 -3.52 9.68 1.75
C SER A 354 -2.09 9.52 2.27
N ALA A 355 -1.92 9.35 3.59
CA ALA A 355 -0.60 9.18 4.19
C ALA A 355 0.01 7.81 3.82
N SER A 356 -0.79 6.74 3.79
CA SER A 356 -0.37 5.42 3.31
C SER A 356 0.12 5.46 1.84
N TRP A 357 -0.58 6.21 0.98
CA TRP A 357 -0.20 6.39 -0.41
C TRP A 357 1.14 7.12 -0.56
N ASN A 358 1.32 8.24 0.14
CA ASN A 358 2.53 9.02 0.06
C ASN A 358 3.76 8.23 0.54
N ALA A 359 3.63 7.49 1.65
CA ALA A 359 4.70 6.66 2.17
C ALA A 359 5.13 5.57 1.18
N MET A 360 4.18 4.91 0.52
CA MET A 360 4.47 3.87 -0.48
C MET A 360 5.16 4.44 -1.73
N THR A 361 4.80 5.64 -2.16
CA THR A 361 5.46 6.28 -3.32
C THR A 361 6.86 6.75 -3.00
N ASP A 362 7.09 7.34 -1.81
CA ASP A 362 8.43 7.73 -1.39
C ASP A 362 9.39 6.52 -1.36
N GLN A 363 8.92 5.38 -0.85
CA GLN A 363 9.68 4.12 -0.87
C GLN A 363 9.95 3.66 -2.31
N MET A 364 8.95 3.68 -3.17
CA MET A 364 9.08 3.30 -4.57
C MET A 364 10.12 4.16 -5.30
N MET A 365 10.08 5.48 -5.11
CA MET A 365 11.04 6.39 -5.72
C MET A 365 12.46 6.17 -5.20
N ALA A 366 12.64 5.95 -3.90
CA ALA A 366 13.95 5.67 -3.32
C ALA A 366 14.58 4.39 -3.89
N LEU A 367 13.80 3.31 -4.02
CA LEU A 367 14.26 2.04 -4.59
C LEU A 367 14.56 2.18 -6.09
N TRP A 368 13.75 2.93 -6.84
CA TRP A 368 14.00 3.20 -8.25
C TRP A 368 15.27 4.02 -8.48
N GLU A 369 15.47 5.09 -7.72
CA GLU A 369 16.69 5.89 -7.77
C GLU A 369 17.94 5.09 -7.40
N ALA A 370 17.83 4.16 -6.45
CA ALA A 370 18.92 3.25 -6.11
C ALA A 370 19.29 2.34 -7.29
N ARG A 371 18.30 1.86 -8.04
CA ARG A 371 18.47 1.05 -9.24
C ARG A 371 19.18 1.81 -10.38
N ILE A 372 18.77 3.06 -10.65
CA ILE A 372 19.37 3.87 -11.73
C ILE A 372 20.83 4.19 -11.44
N ARG A 373 21.25 4.23 -10.15
CA ARG A 373 22.63 4.52 -9.73
C ARG A 373 23.58 3.31 -9.80
N GLN A 374 23.08 2.09 -10.03
CA GLN A 374 23.86 0.89 -10.27
C GLN A 374 24.20 0.72 -11.75
#